data_bb88371eb4ebc694043525b50427cae1
#
_entry.id   bb88371eb4ebc694043525b50427cae1
#
_cell.length_a   1.000
_cell.length_b   1.000
_cell.length_c   1.000
_cell.angle_alpha   90.00
_cell.angle_beta   90.00
_cell.angle_gamma   90.00
#
_symmetry.space_group_name_H-M   'P 1'
#
loop_
_entity.id
_entity.type
_entity.pdbx_description
1 polymer ?
#
loop_
_entity_poly.entity_id
_entity_poly.type
_entity_poly.pdbx_seq_one_letter_code
_entity_poly.pdbx_strand_id
1 'polypeptide(L)' 'MPGDPKECRQHAEKCLRLAQEASSEEIRRSFVNLANKWMMLAGDLESAQALLDAAEDEVKREG' A
#
# COMPACT_ATOMS: atom_id res chain seq x y z
N MET A 1 7.09 -3.38 -10.42
CA MET A 1 6.24 -4.57 -10.30
C MET A 1 4.93 -4.22 -9.61
N PRO A 2 3.79 -4.63 -10.16
CA PRO A 2 2.53 -4.44 -9.45
C PRO A 2 2.59 -5.18 -8.12
N GLY A 3 2.14 -4.53 -7.06
CA GLY A 3 2.20 -5.11 -5.73
C GLY A 3 3.41 -4.72 -4.91
N ASP A 4 4.22 -3.78 -5.39
CA ASP A 4 5.32 -3.23 -4.62
C ASP A 4 4.76 -2.23 -3.58
N PRO A 5 5.08 -2.39 -2.27
CA PRO A 5 4.60 -1.44 -1.25
C PRO A 5 4.95 0.01 -1.57
N LYS A 6 6.12 0.24 -2.14
CA LYS A 6 6.55 1.58 -2.52
C LYS A 6 5.63 2.18 -3.57
N GLU A 7 5.25 1.40 -4.58
CA GLU A 7 4.31 1.85 -5.61
C GLU A 7 2.93 2.12 -5.02
N CYS A 8 2.49 1.29 -4.08
CA CYS A 8 1.20 1.50 -3.41
C CYS A 8 1.19 2.83 -2.66
N ARG A 9 2.28 3.17 -1.99
CA ARG A 9 2.39 4.45 -1.29
C ARG A 9 2.40 5.62 -2.26
N GLN A 10 3.05 5.47 -3.40
CA GLN A 10 3.06 6.50 -4.45
C GLN A 10 1.66 6.72 -5.00
N HIS A 11 0.89 5.65 -5.21
CA HIS A 11 -0.48 5.78 -5.64
C HIS A 11 -1.35 6.47 -4.58
N ALA A 12 -1.11 6.15 -3.30
CA ALA A 12 -1.82 6.80 -2.21
C ALA A 12 -1.55 8.30 -2.18
N GLU A 13 -0.29 8.70 -2.33
CA GLU A 13 0.09 10.12 -2.37
C GLU A 13 -0.57 10.84 -3.53
N LYS A 14 -0.60 10.20 -4.69
CA LYS A 14 -1.25 10.74 -5.87
C LYS A 14 -2.74 10.95 -5.64
N CYS A 15 -3.38 9.96 -5.00
CA CYS A 15 -4.81 10.06 -4.68
C CYS A 15 -5.08 11.21 -3.71
N LEU A 16 -4.23 11.40 -2.71
CA LEU A 16 -4.39 12.50 -1.75
C LEU A 16 -4.23 13.85 -2.44
N ARG A 17 -3.31 13.95 -3.39
CA ARG A 17 -3.12 15.17 -4.18
C ARG A 17 -4.35 15.46 -5.01
N LEU A 18 -4.90 14.46 -5.67
CA LEU A 18 -6.11 14.61 -6.45
C LEU A 18 -7.31 14.98 -5.57
N ALA A 19 -7.35 14.47 -4.34
CA ALA A 19 -8.38 14.85 -3.37
C ALA A 19 -8.32 16.34 -3.05
N GLN A 20 -7.12 16.90 -2.89
CA GLN A 20 -6.94 18.32 -2.62
C GLN A 20 -7.40 19.18 -3.79
N GLU A 21 -7.28 18.70 -5.00
CA GLU A 21 -7.67 19.41 -6.22
C GLU A 21 -9.12 19.19 -6.59
N ALA A 22 -9.82 18.30 -5.89
CA ALA A 22 -11.20 17.96 -6.23
C ALA A 22 -12.14 19.13 -6.04
N SER A 23 -13.06 19.30 -6.99
CA SER A 23 -14.01 20.40 -6.98
C SER A 23 -15.25 20.13 -6.13
N SER A 24 -15.47 18.90 -5.71
CA SER A 24 -16.61 18.55 -4.87
C SER A 24 -16.17 17.70 -3.68
N GLU A 25 -16.95 17.76 -2.60
CA GLU A 25 -16.71 16.97 -1.40
C GLU A 25 -16.84 15.48 -1.68
N GLU A 26 -17.78 15.11 -2.51
CA GLU A 26 -18.01 13.72 -2.87
C GLU A 26 -16.81 13.12 -3.60
N ILE A 27 -16.25 13.86 -4.55
CA ILE A 27 -15.06 13.42 -5.28
C ILE A 27 -13.87 13.34 -4.34
N ARG A 28 -13.72 14.33 -3.45
CA ARG A 28 -12.64 14.35 -2.47
C ARG A 28 -12.67 13.09 -1.61
N ARG A 29 -13.84 12.73 -1.09
CA ARG A 29 -13.99 11.52 -0.27
C ARG A 29 -13.61 10.27 -1.01
N SER A 30 -13.99 10.19 -2.28
CA SER A 30 -13.66 9.04 -3.12
C SER A 30 -12.15 8.87 -3.24
N PHE A 31 -11.42 9.94 -3.47
CA PHE A 31 -9.96 9.87 -3.56
C PHE A 31 -9.31 9.57 -2.23
N VAL A 32 -9.82 10.12 -1.14
CA VAL A 32 -9.30 9.81 0.20
C VAL A 32 -9.50 8.34 0.53
N ASN A 33 -10.68 7.79 0.23
CA ASN A 33 -10.96 6.37 0.44
C ASN A 33 -10.03 5.49 -0.39
N LEU A 34 -9.79 5.88 -1.63
CA LEU A 34 -8.88 5.15 -2.50
C LEU A 34 -7.45 5.20 -1.96
N ALA A 35 -7.01 6.36 -1.49
CA ALA A 35 -5.69 6.50 -0.88
C ALA A 35 -5.52 5.57 0.32
N ASN A 36 -6.55 5.49 1.17
CA ASN A 36 -6.52 4.61 2.34
C ASN A 36 -6.40 3.14 1.93
N LYS A 37 -7.08 2.74 0.86
CA LYS A 37 -6.99 1.37 0.35
C LYS A 37 -5.58 1.06 -0.14
N TRP A 38 -4.94 1.99 -0.83
CA TRP A 38 -3.55 1.81 -1.27
C TRP A 38 -2.60 1.69 -0.09
N MET A 39 -2.81 2.49 0.97
CA MET A 39 -1.99 2.41 2.17
C MET A 39 -2.16 1.08 2.89
N MET A 40 -3.39 0.59 2.99
CA MET A 40 -3.65 -0.72 3.58
C MET A 40 -2.98 -1.83 2.79
N LEU A 41 -3.06 -1.75 1.47
CA LEU A 41 -2.41 -2.75 0.61
C LEU A 41 -0.90 -2.73 0.80
N ALA A 42 -0.31 -1.55 0.90
CA ALA A 42 1.13 -1.43 1.15
C ALA A 42 1.52 -2.12 2.46
N GLY A 43 0.74 -1.91 3.52
CA GLY A 43 0.97 -2.56 4.81
C GLY A 43 0.85 -4.07 4.73
N ASP A 44 -0.17 -4.56 4.02
CA ASP A 44 -0.37 -6.00 3.84
C ASP A 44 0.78 -6.64 3.08
N LEU A 45 1.26 -5.98 2.03
CA LEU A 45 2.38 -6.48 1.24
C LEU A 45 3.66 -6.53 2.07
N GLU A 46 3.90 -5.51 2.89
CA GLU A 46 5.06 -5.49 3.78
C GLU A 46 4.98 -6.62 4.81
N SER A 47 3.80 -6.86 5.38
CA SER A 47 3.58 -7.94 6.34
C SER A 47 3.81 -9.31 5.69
N ALA A 48 3.31 -9.48 4.48
CA ALA A 48 3.50 -10.72 3.74
C ALA A 48 4.98 -10.97 3.45
N GLN A 49 5.71 -9.93 3.07
CA GLN A 49 7.14 -10.03 2.80
C GLN A 49 7.91 -10.41 4.07
N ALA A 50 7.54 -9.81 5.20
CA ALA A 50 8.18 -10.12 6.49
C ALA A 50 7.96 -11.58 6.87
N LEU A 51 6.77 -12.11 6.63
CA LEU A 51 6.47 -13.52 6.91
C LEU A 51 7.27 -14.45 6.01
N LEU A 52 7.41 -14.11 4.74
CA LEU A 52 8.21 -14.91 3.81
C LEU A 52 9.68 -14.91 4.23
N ASP A 53 10.22 -13.75 4.61
CA ASP A 53 11.59 -13.64 5.05
C ASP A 53 11.85 -14.48 6.31
N ALA A 54 10.91 -14.45 7.27
CA ALA A 54 11.01 -15.25 8.48
C ALA A 54 10.97 -16.75 8.19
N ALA A 55 10.09 -17.15 7.27
CA ALA A 55 9.99 -18.56 6.87
C ALA A 55 11.26 -19.04 6.18
N GLU A 56 11.85 -18.21 5.31
CA GLU A 56 13.11 -18.54 4.66
C GLU A 56 14.25 -18.70 5.65
N ASP A 57 14.32 -17.86 6.67
CA ASP A 57 15.33 -17.95 7.71
C ASP A 57 15.22 -19.27 8.49
N GLU A 58 13.99 -19.70 8.80
CA GLU A 58 13.75 -20.97 9.47
C GLU A 58 14.21 -22.16 8.63
N VAL A 59 13.89 -22.14 7.35
CA VAL A 59 14.32 -23.20 6.43
C VAL A 59 15.84 -23.28 6.35
N LYS A 60 16.51 -22.15 6.31
CA LYS A 60 17.96 -22.09 6.28
C LYS A 60 18.60 -22.62 7.56
N ARG A 61 17.97 -22.40 8.70
CA ARG A 61 18.47 -22.89 9.99
C ARG A 61 18.39 -24.40 10.12
N GLU A 62 17.36 -24.99 9.55
CA GLU A 62 17.15 -26.43 9.59
C GLU A 62 18.03 -27.18 8.62
N GLY A 63 18.48 -26.50 7.59
CA GLY A 63 19.34 -27.11 6.57
C GLY A 63 20.79 -26.92 6.88
#